data_dd2ab4fd54366c1a53657d2949f5fadc
#
_entry.id   dd2ab4fd54366c1a53657d2949f5fadc
#
_cell.length_a   1.000
_cell.length_b   1.000
_cell.length_c   1.000
_cell.angle_alpha   90.00
_cell.angle_beta   90.00
_cell.angle_gamma   90.00
#
_symmetry.space_group_name_H-M   'P 1'
#
loop_
_entity.id
_entity.type
_entity.pdbx_description
1 polymer ?
#
loop_
_entity_poly.entity_id
_entity_poly.type
_entity_poly.pdbx_seq_one_letter_code
_entity_poly.pdbx_strand_id
1 'polypeptide(L)'
;MIEPSRRAVLAAAALTPAAAAAAASQDLDALARDEAHWAKIATLYDPPPAGVVQLENGQFGAMARATRAAFERHTARVNRETTLYTRGPVEADLKAVRLRTAALLGVDVEEIAFTRGGTESMLTLIGGYNRLKAGDAVLYADLDYDSMQAGMDSLARTRGVRVVRIALPEPASRQALIDAYEAALKANPDVRLVLLTHLSHRTGLIPPVTEIVALAKARGVDVLLDCGHALGQTEFSLRQMGVQFAGLNLHKWIGAPLGVGVVYIAKDRIADIDVSMLEAPSARIDARVHTGTVNYASVLSVADALEVHESIGLAAKARRLSYLRDRWARVLRDHPGVEVLTPDDPGLHAGITSFRLKGKTSFAENRAVRQTLFERHRIFTIERAGPARGACVRVTPSFVNTATDMDALVAALKATASV
;
A
#
# COMPACT_ATOMS: atom_id res chain seq x y z
N MET A 1 -53.96 37.11 -34.21
CA MET A 1 -52.93 37.49 -33.25
C MET A 1 -52.89 36.44 -32.18
N ILE A 2 -51.88 35.60 -32.22
CA ILE A 2 -51.71 34.50 -31.29
C ILE A 2 -50.43 34.82 -30.49
N GLU A 3 -50.60 35.01 -29.17
CA GLU A 3 -49.45 35.22 -28.26
C GLU A 3 -48.57 34.00 -28.16
N PRO A 4 -47.23 34.16 -28.08
CA PRO A 4 -46.32 33.04 -27.86
C PRO A 4 -46.27 32.64 -26.40
N SER A 5 -46.42 31.35 -26.15
CA SER A 5 -46.34 30.66 -24.88
C SER A 5 -45.02 30.90 -24.15
N ARG A 6 -45.11 31.19 -22.83
CA ARG A 6 -43.99 31.26 -21.90
C ARG A 6 -43.20 29.97 -21.87
N ARG A 7 -41.96 30.00 -22.33
CA ARG A 7 -40.95 28.96 -22.10
C ARG A 7 -40.63 28.92 -20.61
N ALA A 8 -40.95 27.83 -19.96
CA ALA A 8 -40.45 27.54 -18.63
C ALA A 8 -38.92 27.33 -18.75
N VAL A 9 -38.18 28.28 -18.20
CA VAL A 9 -36.73 28.14 -18.00
C VAL A 9 -36.58 27.25 -16.75
N LEU A 10 -36.30 25.99 -16.94
CA LEU A 10 -35.81 25.12 -15.88
C LEU A 10 -34.42 25.60 -15.49
N ALA A 11 -34.35 26.31 -14.37
CA ALA A 11 -33.09 26.64 -13.71
C ALA A 11 -32.52 25.36 -13.15
N ALA A 12 -31.57 24.79 -13.85
CA ALA A 12 -30.69 23.75 -13.30
C ALA A 12 -29.87 24.42 -12.18
N ALA A 13 -30.25 24.19 -10.94
CA ALA A 13 -29.47 24.64 -9.79
C ALA A 13 -28.13 23.92 -9.85
N ALA A 14 -27.05 24.62 -10.21
CA ALA A 14 -25.69 24.11 -10.14
C ALA A 14 -25.38 23.78 -8.66
N LEU A 15 -25.13 22.50 -8.37
CA LEU A 15 -24.68 22.08 -7.06
C LEU A 15 -23.39 22.82 -6.69
N THR A 16 -23.27 23.25 -5.44
CA THR A 16 -22.00 23.78 -4.94
C THR A 16 -20.93 22.66 -4.98
N PRO A 17 -19.64 23.00 -5.10
CA PRO A 17 -18.57 21.98 -5.10
C PRO A 17 -18.65 21.01 -3.91
N ALA A 18 -19.04 21.51 -2.73
CA ALA A 18 -19.25 20.69 -1.54
C ALA A 18 -20.46 19.74 -1.68
N ALA A 19 -21.56 20.19 -2.27
CA ALA A 19 -22.74 19.36 -2.52
C ALA A 19 -22.46 18.30 -3.60
N ALA A 20 -21.69 18.63 -4.63
CA ALA A 20 -21.24 17.68 -5.66
C ALA A 20 -20.31 16.62 -5.08
N ALA A 21 -19.35 16.99 -4.22
CA ALA A 21 -18.45 16.06 -3.53
C ALA A 21 -19.23 15.14 -2.56
N ALA A 22 -20.22 15.67 -1.84
CA ALA A 22 -21.08 14.88 -0.95
C ALA A 22 -21.93 13.87 -1.73
N ALA A 23 -22.51 14.28 -2.87
CA ALA A 23 -23.27 13.38 -3.75
C ALA A 23 -22.38 12.26 -4.32
N ALA A 24 -21.18 12.59 -4.82
CA ALA A 24 -20.22 11.61 -5.31
C ALA A 24 -19.77 10.62 -4.20
N SER A 25 -19.61 11.09 -2.97
CA SER A 25 -19.31 10.25 -1.82
C SER A 25 -20.45 9.29 -1.49
N GLN A 26 -21.72 9.75 -1.54
CA GLN A 26 -22.88 8.90 -1.32
C GLN A 26 -23.04 7.83 -2.41
N ASP A 27 -22.75 8.16 -3.66
CA ASP A 27 -22.75 7.21 -4.76
C ASP A 27 -21.67 6.11 -4.57
N LEU A 28 -20.49 6.47 -4.11
CA LEU A 28 -19.41 5.51 -3.78
C LEU A 28 -19.78 4.63 -2.59
N ASP A 29 -20.47 5.15 -1.57
CA ASP A 29 -20.94 4.36 -0.44
C ASP A 29 -22.02 3.35 -0.83
N ALA A 30 -22.95 3.75 -1.72
CA ALA A 30 -23.95 2.85 -2.29
C ALA A 30 -23.28 1.77 -3.14
N LEU A 31 -22.34 2.16 -4.01
CA LEU A 31 -21.58 1.23 -4.86
C LEU A 31 -20.75 0.24 -4.01
N ALA A 32 -20.13 0.69 -2.92
CA ALA A 32 -19.37 -0.17 -2.03
C ALA A 32 -20.21 -1.31 -1.42
N ARG A 33 -21.52 -1.11 -1.27
CA ARG A 33 -22.49 -2.08 -0.72
C ARG A 33 -23.20 -2.90 -1.76
N ASP A 34 -23.08 -2.55 -3.03
CA ASP A 34 -23.74 -3.27 -4.13
C ASP A 34 -23.04 -4.60 -4.41
N GLU A 35 -23.46 -5.65 -3.70
CA GLU A 35 -22.91 -7.01 -3.88
C GLU A 35 -23.07 -7.52 -5.31
N ALA A 36 -24.12 -7.10 -6.05
CA ALA A 36 -24.32 -7.52 -7.45
C ALA A 36 -23.27 -6.89 -8.38
N HIS A 37 -22.91 -5.62 -8.15
CA HIS A 37 -21.82 -4.96 -8.85
C HIS A 37 -20.47 -5.65 -8.56
N TRP A 38 -20.14 -5.89 -7.29
CA TRP A 38 -18.86 -6.51 -6.90
C TRP A 38 -18.79 -7.99 -7.31
N ALA A 39 -19.91 -8.70 -7.38
CA ALA A 39 -19.96 -10.05 -7.97
C ALA A 39 -19.59 -10.05 -9.47
N LYS A 40 -19.99 -9.03 -10.24
CA LYS A 40 -19.53 -8.84 -11.63
C LYS A 40 -18.03 -8.57 -11.69
N ILE A 41 -17.50 -7.69 -10.83
CA ILE A 41 -16.07 -7.43 -10.74
C ILE A 41 -15.31 -8.71 -10.38
N ALA A 42 -15.81 -9.53 -9.46
CA ALA A 42 -15.20 -10.79 -9.08
C ALA A 42 -15.04 -11.78 -10.26
N THR A 43 -15.93 -11.72 -11.28
CA THR A 43 -15.78 -12.55 -12.49
C THR A 43 -14.55 -12.22 -13.32
N LEU A 44 -13.90 -11.08 -13.10
CA LEU A 44 -12.64 -10.73 -13.75
C LEU A 44 -11.45 -11.51 -13.19
N TYR A 45 -11.62 -12.19 -12.06
CA TYR A 45 -10.57 -12.92 -11.33
C TYR A 45 -10.88 -14.41 -11.26
N ASP A 46 -9.85 -15.23 -11.03
CA ASP A 46 -10.05 -16.62 -10.69
C ASP A 46 -10.53 -16.70 -9.21
N PRO A 47 -11.52 -17.55 -8.92
CA PRO A 47 -12.03 -17.68 -7.56
C PRO A 47 -10.98 -18.29 -6.62
N PRO A 48 -11.03 -17.98 -5.33
CA PRO A 48 -10.21 -18.66 -4.33
C PRO A 48 -10.59 -20.15 -4.26
N PRO A 49 -9.76 -21.00 -3.61
CA PRO A 49 -10.10 -22.41 -3.39
C PRO A 49 -11.48 -22.58 -2.77
N ALA A 50 -12.26 -23.53 -3.29
CA ALA A 50 -13.64 -23.76 -2.84
C ALA A 50 -13.71 -23.97 -1.31
N GLY A 51 -14.71 -23.35 -0.68
CA GLY A 51 -14.95 -23.43 0.75
C GLY A 51 -13.92 -22.69 1.62
N VAL A 52 -13.07 -21.84 1.04
CA VAL A 52 -12.13 -20.99 1.80
C VAL A 52 -12.54 -19.53 1.69
N VAL A 53 -12.70 -18.88 2.84
CA VAL A 53 -12.82 -17.43 2.94
C VAL A 53 -11.39 -16.86 3.00
N GLN A 54 -10.92 -16.30 1.88
CA GLN A 54 -9.57 -15.77 1.73
C GLN A 54 -9.49 -14.35 2.27
N LEU A 55 -8.86 -14.17 3.44
CA LEU A 55 -8.65 -12.87 4.09
C LEU A 55 -7.16 -12.57 4.34
N GLU A 56 -6.29 -13.15 3.52
CA GLU A 56 -4.86 -12.82 3.43
C GLU A 56 -4.50 -12.46 1.99
N ASN A 57 -4.88 -11.25 1.56
CA ASN A 57 -4.56 -10.70 0.24
C ASN A 57 -3.42 -9.66 0.32
N GLY A 58 -2.70 -9.61 1.44
CA GLY A 58 -1.67 -8.60 1.69
C GLY A 58 -0.28 -8.99 1.23
N GLN A 59 0.02 -10.27 1.03
CA GLN A 59 1.34 -10.67 0.55
C GLN A 59 1.51 -10.28 -0.92
N PHE A 60 0.54 -10.61 -1.75
CA PHE A 60 0.41 -10.16 -3.14
C PHE A 60 -1.07 -10.21 -3.55
N GLY A 61 -1.42 -9.50 -4.64
CA GLY A 61 -2.76 -9.50 -5.21
C GLY A 61 -2.93 -10.55 -6.30
N ALA A 62 -4.15 -11.04 -6.46
CA ALA A 62 -4.47 -11.87 -7.62
C ALA A 62 -4.43 -11.02 -8.91
N MET A 63 -3.86 -11.54 -9.98
CA MET A 63 -4.00 -10.97 -11.31
C MET A 63 -5.42 -11.16 -11.81
N ALA A 64 -5.99 -10.14 -12.44
CA ALA A 64 -7.18 -10.33 -13.26
C ALA A 64 -6.88 -11.31 -14.42
N ARG A 65 -7.88 -12.02 -14.91
CA ARG A 65 -7.72 -12.96 -16.03
C ARG A 65 -7.14 -12.29 -17.27
N ALA A 66 -7.53 -11.04 -17.56
CA ALA A 66 -6.97 -10.26 -18.67
C ALA A 66 -5.45 -10.00 -18.47
N THR A 67 -5.05 -9.60 -17.26
CA THR A 67 -3.62 -9.39 -16.91
C THR A 67 -2.83 -10.71 -17.00
N ARG A 68 -3.38 -11.82 -16.50
CA ARG A 68 -2.75 -13.13 -16.59
C ARG A 68 -2.57 -13.56 -18.05
N ALA A 69 -3.60 -13.43 -18.87
CA ALA A 69 -3.52 -13.74 -20.30
C ALA A 69 -2.50 -12.84 -21.03
N ALA A 70 -2.38 -11.56 -20.65
CA ALA A 70 -1.34 -10.68 -21.18
C ALA A 70 0.06 -11.15 -20.77
N PHE A 71 0.25 -11.52 -19.51
CA PHE A 71 1.52 -12.06 -19.02
C PHE A 71 1.94 -13.34 -19.78
N GLU A 72 1.01 -14.24 -20.06
CA GLU A 72 1.23 -15.42 -20.88
C GLU A 72 1.65 -15.06 -22.32
N ARG A 73 0.94 -14.10 -22.95
CA ARG A 73 1.28 -13.60 -24.31
C ARG A 73 2.66 -12.93 -24.37
N HIS A 74 3.00 -12.10 -23.37
CA HIS A 74 4.31 -11.44 -23.29
C HIS A 74 5.42 -12.46 -23.04
N THR A 75 5.18 -13.46 -22.19
CA THR A 75 6.12 -14.56 -21.97
C THR A 75 6.39 -15.32 -23.28
N ALA A 76 5.34 -15.69 -24.01
CA ALA A 76 5.46 -16.37 -25.29
C ALA A 76 6.21 -15.52 -26.33
N ARG A 77 5.93 -14.19 -26.39
CA ARG A 77 6.63 -13.27 -27.29
C ARG A 77 8.12 -13.18 -26.96
N VAL A 78 8.46 -12.91 -25.70
CA VAL A 78 9.86 -12.78 -25.25
C VAL A 78 10.63 -14.08 -25.50
N ASN A 79 10.02 -15.24 -25.26
CA ASN A 79 10.64 -16.54 -25.49
C ASN A 79 10.83 -16.86 -26.99
N ARG A 80 9.91 -16.42 -27.86
CA ARG A 80 10.00 -16.62 -29.32
C ARG A 80 11.01 -15.67 -29.97
N GLU A 81 10.99 -14.39 -29.59
CA GLU A 81 11.80 -13.34 -30.22
C GLU A 81 13.18 -13.18 -29.56
N THR A 82 13.34 -13.63 -28.32
CA THR A 82 14.60 -13.65 -27.55
C THR A 82 15.40 -12.34 -27.67
N THR A 83 16.65 -12.41 -28.10
CA THR A 83 17.55 -11.26 -28.22
C THR A 83 17.17 -10.29 -29.36
N LEU A 84 16.42 -10.75 -30.36
CA LEU A 84 15.88 -9.86 -31.38
C LEU A 84 14.97 -8.81 -30.76
N TYR A 85 14.10 -9.21 -29.83
CA TYR A 85 13.23 -8.32 -29.09
C TYR A 85 14.01 -7.46 -28.10
N THR A 86 14.88 -8.07 -27.28
CA THR A 86 15.57 -7.38 -26.19
C THR A 86 16.71 -6.46 -26.66
N ARG A 87 17.17 -6.59 -27.92
CA ARG A 87 18.15 -5.70 -28.54
C ARG A 87 17.52 -4.65 -29.45
N GLY A 88 16.19 -4.61 -29.52
CA GLY A 88 15.43 -3.69 -30.39
C GLY A 88 14.21 -3.11 -29.70
N PRO A 89 12.99 -3.64 -29.93
CA PRO A 89 11.74 -2.98 -29.54
C PRO A 89 11.49 -2.82 -28.04
N VAL A 90 12.13 -3.64 -27.19
CA VAL A 90 11.84 -3.72 -25.74
C VAL A 90 11.95 -2.37 -25.04
N GLU A 91 12.92 -1.53 -25.41
CA GLU A 91 13.13 -0.23 -24.76
C GLU A 91 11.92 0.69 -24.93
N ALA A 92 11.35 0.74 -26.15
CA ALA A 92 10.16 1.52 -26.44
C ALA A 92 8.94 0.99 -25.69
N ASP A 93 8.77 -0.34 -25.64
CA ASP A 93 7.67 -0.99 -24.92
C ASP A 93 7.76 -0.72 -23.41
N LEU A 94 8.93 -0.88 -22.80
CA LEU A 94 9.16 -0.58 -21.38
C LEU A 94 8.96 0.90 -21.07
N LYS A 95 9.37 1.81 -21.96
CA LYS A 95 9.15 3.25 -21.81
C LYS A 95 7.66 3.58 -21.81
N ALA A 96 6.86 2.95 -22.67
CA ALA A 96 5.40 3.15 -22.70
C ALA A 96 4.74 2.72 -21.37
N VAL A 97 5.12 1.56 -20.82
CA VAL A 97 4.64 1.10 -19.52
C VAL A 97 5.06 2.05 -18.39
N ARG A 98 6.30 2.53 -18.43
CA ARG A 98 6.81 3.47 -17.41
C ARG A 98 6.08 4.82 -17.46
N LEU A 99 5.79 5.35 -18.64
CA LEU A 99 5.00 6.57 -18.82
C LEU A 99 3.60 6.41 -18.20
N ARG A 100 2.94 5.28 -18.46
CA ARG A 100 1.62 5.00 -17.89
C ARG A 100 1.66 4.86 -16.37
N THR A 101 2.70 4.20 -15.84
CA THR A 101 2.92 4.08 -14.39
C THR A 101 3.19 5.43 -13.74
N ALA A 102 3.99 6.30 -14.36
CA ALA A 102 4.25 7.66 -13.87
C ALA A 102 2.96 8.49 -13.85
N ALA A 103 2.12 8.38 -14.88
CA ALA A 103 0.82 9.05 -14.92
C ALA A 103 -0.11 8.61 -13.79
N LEU A 104 -0.18 7.30 -13.47
CA LEU A 104 -0.92 6.79 -12.31
C LEU A 104 -0.46 7.43 -11.00
N LEU A 105 0.87 7.59 -10.83
CA LEU A 105 1.48 8.14 -9.62
C LEU A 105 1.44 9.68 -9.57
N GLY A 106 1.08 10.35 -10.68
CA GLY A 106 1.09 11.81 -10.80
C GLY A 106 2.49 12.42 -10.71
N VAL A 107 3.50 11.74 -11.26
CA VAL A 107 4.92 12.13 -11.23
C VAL A 107 5.53 12.10 -12.64
N ASP A 108 6.74 12.64 -12.81
CA ASP A 108 7.43 12.60 -14.08
C ASP A 108 8.05 11.21 -14.33
N VAL A 109 8.15 10.82 -15.59
CA VAL A 109 8.70 9.50 -15.97
C VAL A 109 10.17 9.32 -15.56
N GLU A 110 10.91 10.42 -15.47
CA GLU A 110 12.30 10.44 -15.01
C GLU A 110 12.46 10.28 -13.47
N GLU A 111 11.35 10.39 -12.73
CA GLU A 111 11.33 10.25 -11.27
C GLU A 111 11.06 8.82 -10.81
N ILE A 112 10.78 7.88 -11.72
CA ILE A 112 10.51 6.49 -11.37
C ILE A 112 11.40 5.52 -12.14
N ALA A 113 11.74 4.40 -11.49
CA ALA A 113 12.32 3.22 -12.14
C ALA A 113 11.62 1.95 -11.65
N PHE A 114 11.50 0.95 -12.54
CA PHE A 114 10.99 -0.36 -12.16
C PHE A 114 12.01 -1.12 -11.32
N THR A 115 11.49 -1.86 -10.35
CA THR A 115 12.23 -2.77 -9.48
C THR A 115 11.51 -4.12 -9.45
N ARG A 116 12.08 -5.11 -8.78
CA ARG A 116 11.45 -6.42 -8.57
C ARG A 116 10.41 -6.44 -7.44
N GLY A 117 10.19 -5.30 -6.80
CA GLY A 117 9.20 -5.11 -5.74
C GLY A 117 9.55 -3.94 -4.83
N GLY A 118 8.61 -3.52 -3.97
CA GLY A 118 8.83 -2.44 -3.01
C GLY A 118 9.99 -2.70 -2.05
N THR A 119 10.30 -3.96 -1.75
CA THR A 119 11.47 -4.31 -0.93
C THR A 119 12.78 -3.87 -1.60
N GLU A 120 12.96 -4.17 -2.88
CA GLU A 120 14.14 -3.69 -3.62
C GLU A 120 14.14 -2.17 -3.73
N SER A 121 12.98 -1.56 -4.01
CA SER A 121 12.85 -0.10 -4.05
C SER A 121 13.33 0.56 -2.76
N MET A 122 12.82 0.09 -1.62
CA MET A 122 13.18 0.65 -0.32
C MET A 122 14.64 0.36 0.06
N LEU A 123 15.16 -0.83 -0.23
CA LEU A 123 16.57 -1.15 0.04
C LEU A 123 17.51 -0.33 -0.85
N THR A 124 17.13 -0.03 -2.10
CA THR A 124 17.85 0.92 -2.96
C THR A 124 17.91 2.30 -2.32
N LEU A 125 16.77 2.80 -1.80
CA LEU A 125 16.72 4.09 -1.11
C LEU A 125 17.54 4.08 0.18
N ILE A 126 17.34 3.09 1.05
CA ILE A 126 18.03 3.00 2.35
C ILE A 126 19.55 2.87 2.15
N GLY A 127 19.98 1.92 1.31
CA GLY A 127 21.40 1.62 1.10
C GLY A 127 22.14 2.70 0.31
N GLY A 128 21.43 3.30 -0.67
CA GLY A 128 21.98 4.34 -1.54
C GLY A 128 21.92 5.76 -0.98
N TYR A 129 21.16 6.03 0.09
CA TYR A 129 21.05 7.38 0.64
C TYR A 129 22.39 7.90 1.15
N ASN A 130 22.94 8.93 0.47
CA ASN A 130 24.33 9.38 0.65
C ASN A 130 24.50 10.66 1.48
N ARG A 131 23.40 11.16 2.06
CA ARG A 131 23.45 12.39 2.88
C ARG A 131 23.81 12.12 4.34
N LEU A 132 23.85 10.84 4.76
CA LEU A 132 24.25 10.45 6.13
C LEU A 132 25.73 10.56 6.33
N LYS A 133 26.11 11.05 7.51
CA LYS A 133 27.49 11.13 8.01
C LYS A 133 27.61 10.30 9.29
N ALA A 134 28.82 9.87 9.59
CA ALA A 134 29.09 9.22 10.88
C ALA A 134 28.70 10.16 12.04
N GLY A 135 27.95 9.63 13.00
CA GLY A 135 27.39 10.38 14.13
C GLY A 135 25.96 10.90 13.91
N ASP A 136 25.45 10.93 12.68
CA ASP A 136 24.02 11.17 12.44
C ASP A 136 23.18 10.02 13.00
N ALA A 137 21.86 10.23 13.09
CA ALA A 137 20.91 9.18 13.44
C ALA A 137 19.87 8.96 12.36
N VAL A 138 19.32 7.74 12.35
CA VAL A 138 18.16 7.36 11.54
C VAL A 138 17.05 6.87 12.47
N LEU A 139 15.78 7.04 12.06
CA LEU A 139 14.61 6.71 12.87
C LEU A 139 13.65 5.81 12.12
N TYR A 140 13.09 4.82 12.83
CA TYR A 140 11.95 4.03 12.38
C TYR A 140 11.01 3.63 13.53
N ALA A 141 9.79 3.23 13.18
CA ALA A 141 8.77 2.80 14.14
C ALA A 141 8.60 1.27 14.17
N ASP A 142 8.02 0.76 15.24
CA ASP A 142 7.68 -0.66 15.43
C ASP A 142 6.71 -1.21 14.37
N LEU A 143 5.90 -0.36 13.73
CA LEU A 143 4.96 -0.75 12.67
C LEU A 143 5.56 -0.69 11.26
N ASP A 144 6.82 -0.29 11.09
CA ASP A 144 7.51 -0.38 9.81
C ASP A 144 7.83 -1.83 9.44
N TYR A 145 8.04 -2.08 8.14
CA TYR A 145 8.25 -3.44 7.63
C TYR A 145 9.61 -4.02 8.09
N ASP A 146 9.61 -5.29 8.53
CA ASP A 146 10.77 -5.97 9.13
C ASP A 146 12.06 -5.85 8.32
N SER A 147 11.98 -6.07 7.01
CA SER A 147 13.16 -5.96 6.12
C SER A 147 13.67 -4.52 6.03
N MET A 148 12.78 -3.54 6.13
CA MET A 148 13.18 -2.12 6.10
C MET A 148 13.78 -1.70 7.43
N GLN A 149 13.25 -2.18 8.56
CA GLN A 149 13.87 -2.00 9.88
C GLN A 149 15.28 -2.59 9.89
N ALA A 150 15.46 -3.82 9.38
CA ALA A 150 16.79 -4.44 9.25
C ALA A 150 17.71 -3.64 8.32
N GLY A 151 17.18 -3.07 7.24
CA GLY A 151 17.90 -2.15 6.35
C GLY A 151 18.39 -0.91 7.09
N MET A 152 17.52 -0.26 7.87
CA MET A 152 17.88 0.90 8.70
C MET A 152 18.91 0.53 9.77
N ASP A 153 18.75 -0.63 10.43
CA ASP A 153 19.71 -1.14 11.41
C ASP A 153 21.10 -1.37 10.79
N SER A 154 21.15 -1.81 9.52
CA SER A 154 22.42 -2.04 8.83
C SER A 154 23.24 -0.76 8.62
N LEU A 155 22.58 0.41 8.58
CA LEU A 155 23.24 1.71 8.44
C LEU A 155 24.14 2.04 9.62
N ALA A 156 23.86 1.51 10.81
CA ALA A 156 24.76 1.66 11.96
C ALA A 156 26.15 1.08 11.65
N ARG A 157 26.19 -0.09 11.02
CA ARG A 157 27.45 -0.75 10.65
C ARG A 157 28.08 -0.17 9.38
N THR A 158 27.27 0.22 8.39
CA THR A 158 27.78 0.61 7.06
C THR A 158 28.04 2.11 6.94
N ARG A 159 27.37 2.95 7.73
CA ARG A 159 27.48 4.41 7.69
C ARG A 159 27.90 5.04 9.03
N GLY A 160 28.04 4.26 10.12
CA GLY A 160 28.42 4.76 11.45
C GLY A 160 27.33 5.64 12.10
N VAL A 161 26.08 5.44 11.76
CA VAL A 161 24.95 6.20 12.31
C VAL A 161 24.33 5.49 13.51
N ARG A 162 23.65 6.27 14.37
CA ARG A 162 22.84 5.76 15.46
C ARG A 162 21.43 5.44 14.97
N VAL A 163 20.81 4.39 15.50
CA VAL A 163 19.43 4.00 15.15
C VAL A 163 18.48 4.31 16.30
N VAL A 164 17.48 5.13 16.03
CA VAL A 164 16.38 5.47 16.95
C VAL A 164 15.17 4.63 16.59
N ARG A 165 14.62 3.92 17.55
CA ARG A 165 13.43 3.10 17.41
C ARG A 165 12.32 3.65 18.28
N ILE A 166 11.13 3.83 17.72
CA ILE A 166 9.95 4.29 18.47
C ILE A 166 8.84 3.26 18.42
N ALA A 167 8.03 3.20 19.46
CA ALA A 167 6.76 2.49 19.48
C ALA A 167 5.64 3.49 19.18
N LEU A 168 4.76 3.17 18.23
CA LEU A 168 3.61 4.00 17.94
C LEU A 168 2.52 3.78 18.99
N PRO A 169 1.71 4.82 19.30
CA PRO A 169 0.61 4.69 20.26
C PRO A 169 -0.40 3.61 19.85
N GLU A 170 -0.81 2.78 20.79
CA GLU A 170 -1.88 1.81 20.63
C GLU A 170 -2.76 1.84 21.89
N PRO A 171 -4.02 2.31 21.81
CA PRO A 171 -4.71 2.76 20.60
C PRO A 171 -4.11 4.05 20.02
N ALA A 172 -4.15 4.14 18.68
CA ALA A 172 -3.65 5.30 17.96
C ALA A 172 -4.74 6.38 17.81
N SER A 173 -4.31 7.64 17.80
CA SER A 173 -5.08 8.76 17.28
C SER A 173 -4.18 9.61 16.37
N ARG A 174 -4.79 10.43 15.49
CA ARG A 174 -4.03 11.29 14.59
C ARG A 174 -3.01 12.15 15.33
N GLN A 175 -3.46 12.84 16.40
CA GLN A 175 -2.59 13.72 17.17
C GLN A 175 -1.49 12.93 17.90
N ALA A 176 -1.84 11.81 18.56
CA ALA A 176 -0.85 10.99 19.28
C ALA A 176 0.25 10.44 18.35
N LEU A 177 -0.07 10.14 17.08
CA LEU A 177 0.91 9.72 16.08
C LEU A 177 1.85 10.88 15.70
N ILE A 178 1.31 12.08 15.48
CA ILE A 178 2.12 13.28 15.20
C ILE A 178 3.03 13.57 16.39
N ASP A 179 2.49 13.59 17.60
CA ASP A 179 3.23 13.87 18.84
C ASP A 179 4.37 12.86 19.07
N ALA A 180 4.15 11.58 18.73
CA ALA A 180 5.18 10.54 18.86
C ALA A 180 6.39 10.82 17.96
N TYR A 181 6.17 11.16 16.69
CA TYR A 181 7.26 11.54 15.77
C TYR A 181 7.89 12.87 16.17
N GLU A 182 7.10 13.86 16.59
CA GLU A 182 7.62 15.16 17.04
C GLU A 182 8.52 15.01 18.27
N ALA A 183 8.07 14.28 19.28
CA ALA A 183 8.84 14.02 20.49
C ALA A 183 10.14 13.26 20.17
N ALA A 184 10.08 12.27 19.30
CA ALA A 184 11.27 11.50 18.89
C ALA A 184 12.29 12.38 18.17
N LEU A 185 11.87 13.21 17.21
CA LEU A 185 12.75 14.13 16.47
C LEU A 185 13.30 15.23 17.36
N LYS A 186 12.54 15.73 18.33
CA LYS A 186 12.98 16.72 19.31
C LYS A 186 14.03 16.14 20.26
N ALA A 187 13.84 14.91 20.72
CA ALA A 187 14.76 14.21 21.61
C ALA A 187 16.06 13.77 20.91
N ASN A 188 16.04 13.67 19.58
CA ASN A 188 17.17 13.19 18.76
C ASN A 188 17.47 14.18 17.61
N PRO A 189 18.09 15.34 17.89
CA PRO A 189 18.34 16.38 16.89
C PRO A 189 19.37 15.99 15.82
N ASP A 190 20.07 14.89 16.01
CA ASP A 190 21.01 14.25 15.08
C ASP A 190 20.31 13.34 14.04
N VAL A 191 19.01 13.09 14.14
CA VAL A 191 18.25 12.35 13.11
C VAL A 191 18.27 13.12 11.79
N ARG A 192 18.62 12.40 10.70
CA ARG A 192 18.65 12.93 9.33
C ARG A 192 17.74 12.17 8.37
N LEU A 193 17.31 10.97 8.74
CA LEU A 193 16.51 10.10 7.89
C LEU A 193 15.46 9.37 8.72
N VAL A 194 14.21 9.40 8.26
CA VAL A 194 13.09 8.66 8.85
C VAL A 194 12.60 7.63 7.83
N LEU A 195 12.41 6.39 8.25
CA LEU A 195 11.59 5.42 7.57
C LEU A 195 10.15 5.61 8.03
N LEU A 196 9.21 5.69 7.10
CA LEU A 196 7.78 5.85 7.39
C LEU A 196 6.95 4.93 6.51
N THR A 197 6.17 4.05 7.10
CA THR A 197 5.22 3.21 6.35
C THR A 197 3.89 3.92 6.18
N HIS A 198 3.45 4.10 4.93
CA HIS A 198 2.19 4.77 4.60
C HIS A 198 0.96 3.98 5.07
N LEU A 199 0.95 2.66 4.91
CA LEU A 199 -0.08 1.76 5.41
C LEU A 199 0.59 0.52 6.00
N SER A 200 0.50 0.36 7.31
CA SER A 200 1.18 -0.72 8.02
C SER A 200 0.69 -2.11 7.57
N HIS A 201 1.63 -2.94 7.16
CA HIS A 201 1.40 -4.34 6.86
C HIS A 201 1.06 -5.17 8.11
N ARG A 202 1.31 -4.64 9.31
CA ARG A 202 1.09 -5.34 10.59
C ARG A 202 -0.32 -5.12 11.11
N THR A 203 -0.74 -3.87 11.24
CA THR A 203 -2.01 -3.49 11.85
C THR A 203 -3.02 -2.88 10.90
N GLY A 204 -2.57 -2.38 9.74
CA GLY A 204 -3.40 -1.60 8.82
C GLY A 204 -3.49 -0.12 9.18
N LEU A 205 -2.71 0.34 10.18
CA LEU A 205 -2.67 1.76 10.56
C LEU A 205 -2.08 2.60 9.43
N ILE A 206 -2.73 3.73 9.13
CA ILE A 206 -2.24 4.79 8.26
C ILE A 206 -1.80 5.95 9.15
N PRO A 207 -0.51 6.26 9.29
CA PRO A 207 -0.07 7.45 9.99
C PRO A 207 -0.41 8.71 9.19
N PRO A 208 -0.50 9.89 9.81
CA PRO A 208 -0.70 11.17 9.13
C PRO A 208 0.56 11.59 8.36
N VAL A 209 0.79 10.96 7.19
CA VAL A 209 2.04 11.07 6.41
C VAL A 209 2.38 12.51 6.08
N THR A 210 1.41 13.30 5.61
CA THR A 210 1.65 14.70 5.20
C THR A 210 2.21 15.53 6.35
N GLU A 211 1.63 15.39 7.54
CA GLU A 211 2.06 16.15 8.73
C GLU A 211 3.41 15.67 9.23
N ILE A 212 3.65 14.36 9.24
CA ILE A 212 4.93 13.79 9.66
C ILE A 212 6.05 14.20 8.70
N VAL A 213 5.78 14.17 7.38
CA VAL A 213 6.73 14.64 6.35
C VAL A 213 7.05 16.13 6.53
N ALA A 214 6.02 16.96 6.75
CA ALA A 214 6.20 18.40 6.99
C ALA A 214 7.01 18.66 8.26
N LEU A 215 6.72 17.92 9.34
CA LEU A 215 7.44 17.99 10.62
C LEU A 215 8.93 17.61 10.47
N ALA A 216 9.22 16.54 9.74
CA ALA A 216 10.59 16.09 9.46
C ALA A 216 11.33 17.13 8.60
N LYS A 217 10.72 17.58 7.50
CA LYS A 217 11.29 18.58 6.59
C LYS A 217 11.63 19.90 7.29
N ALA A 218 10.78 20.37 8.21
CA ALA A 218 11.04 21.59 9.00
C ALA A 218 12.30 21.47 9.89
N ARG A 219 12.78 20.25 10.11
CA ARG A 219 14.00 19.94 10.89
C ARG A 219 15.19 19.52 10.00
N GLY A 220 15.05 19.60 8.67
CA GLY A 220 16.09 19.15 7.73
C GLY A 220 16.26 17.63 7.71
N VAL A 221 15.18 16.88 8.01
CA VAL A 221 15.16 15.42 8.05
C VAL A 221 14.41 14.91 6.83
N ASP A 222 15.00 13.97 6.10
CA ASP A 222 14.38 13.32 4.96
C ASP A 222 13.52 12.12 5.39
N VAL A 223 12.52 11.79 4.57
CA VAL A 223 11.61 10.67 4.81
C VAL A 223 11.65 9.71 3.62
N LEU A 224 11.92 8.43 3.90
CA LEU A 224 11.71 7.33 2.97
C LEU A 224 10.34 6.72 3.22
N LEU A 225 9.42 6.86 2.25
CA LEU A 225 8.05 6.39 2.41
C LEU A 225 7.86 4.99 1.82
N ASP A 226 7.49 4.03 2.66
CA ASP A 226 7.08 2.69 2.22
C ASP A 226 5.59 2.70 1.87
N CYS A 227 5.29 2.74 0.57
CA CYS A 227 3.94 2.66 0.00
C CYS A 227 3.55 1.23 -0.41
N GLY A 228 4.20 0.21 0.12
CA GLY A 228 4.02 -1.18 -0.30
C GLY A 228 2.58 -1.69 -0.23
N HIS A 229 1.74 -1.14 0.66
CA HIS A 229 0.33 -1.47 0.77
C HIS A 229 -0.63 -0.34 0.39
N ALA A 230 -0.16 0.89 0.25
CA ALA A 230 -1.02 2.03 -0.02
C ALA A 230 -1.47 2.12 -1.48
N LEU A 231 -0.54 1.89 -2.43
CA LEU A 231 -0.83 1.99 -3.86
C LEU A 231 -1.90 0.97 -4.29
N GLY A 232 -3.00 1.48 -4.86
CA GLY A 232 -4.15 0.68 -5.31
C GLY A 232 -5.16 0.36 -4.21
N GLN A 233 -4.91 0.80 -2.96
CA GLN A 233 -5.82 0.66 -1.82
C GLN A 233 -6.30 2.00 -1.26
N THR A 234 -5.47 3.03 -1.34
CA THR A 234 -5.78 4.38 -0.86
C THR A 234 -5.50 5.42 -1.93
N GLU A 235 -6.23 6.53 -1.90
CA GLU A 235 -5.95 7.69 -2.74
C GLU A 235 -4.90 8.57 -2.07
N PHE A 236 -3.81 8.87 -2.77
CA PHE A 236 -2.76 9.76 -2.29
C PHE A 236 -1.96 10.36 -3.45
N SER A 237 -1.24 11.43 -3.17
CA SER A 237 -0.30 12.05 -4.09
C SER A 237 1.04 12.25 -3.39
N LEU A 238 2.10 11.64 -3.91
CA LEU A 238 3.46 11.80 -3.39
C LEU A 238 3.89 13.26 -3.34
N ARG A 239 3.55 14.03 -4.39
CA ARG A 239 3.87 15.46 -4.48
C ARG A 239 3.10 16.29 -3.45
N GLN A 240 1.78 16.04 -3.28
CA GLN A 240 0.97 16.80 -2.30
C GLN A 240 1.37 16.47 -0.86
N MET A 241 1.79 15.24 -0.57
CA MET A 241 2.34 14.85 0.72
C MET A 241 3.76 15.38 0.97
N GLY A 242 4.40 16.01 -0.03
CA GLY A 242 5.77 16.51 0.07
C GLY A 242 6.85 15.42 0.09
N VAL A 243 6.49 14.20 -0.30
CA VAL A 243 7.38 13.03 -0.32
C VAL A 243 8.39 13.13 -1.45
N GLN A 244 9.64 12.86 -1.18
CA GLN A 244 10.73 12.91 -2.15
C GLN A 244 11.30 11.54 -2.49
N PHE A 245 11.04 10.53 -1.66
CA PHE A 245 11.54 9.16 -1.82
C PHE A 245 10.45 8.17 -1.43
N ALA A 246 10.11 7.24 -2.32
CA ALA A 246 9.13 6.20 -2.02
C ALA A 246 9.43 4.87 -2.71
N GLY A 247 9.06 3.78 -2.03
CA GLY A 247 9.03 2.43 -2.60
C GLY A 247 7.61 1.90 -2.71
N LEU A 248 7.25 1.33 -3.88
CA LEU A 248 5.88 0.90 -4.18
C LEU A 248 5.86 -0.52 -4.75
N ASN A 249 4.76 -1.24 -4.53
CA ASN A 249 4.48 -2.54 -5.13
C ASN A 249 3.40 -2.43 -6.20
N LEU A 250 3.63 -3.01 -7.38
CA LEU A 250 2.61 -3.16 -8.41
C LEU A 250 1.91 -4.55 -8.33
N HIS A 251 2.60 -5.55 -7.78
CA HIS A 251 2.08 -6.93 -7.66
C HIS A 251 1.15 -7.15 -6.45
N LYS A 252 0.78 -6.10 -5.71
CA LYS A 252 -0.21 -6.20 -4.62
C LYS A 252 -1.58 -5.70 -5.10
N TRP A 253 -1.97 -4.50 -4.76
CA TRP A 253 -3.33 -3.98 -4.97
C TRP A 253 -3.61 -3.50 -6.41
N ILE A 254 -2.57 -3.31 -7.22
CA ILE A 254 -2.71 -3.11 -8.67
C ILE A 254 -2.96 -4.45 -9.38
N GLY A 255 -2.42 -5.56 -8.87
CA GLY A 255 -2.61 -6.88 -9.43
C GLY A 255 -1.71 -7.17 -10.65
N ALA A 256 -0.55 -6.53 -10.76
CA ALA A 256 0.48 -6.90 -11.73
C ALA A 256 1.10 -8.27 -11.38
N PRO A 257 1.80 -8.92 -12.30
CA PRO A 257 2.53 -10.16 -12.01
C PRO A 257 3.54 -9.96 -10.87
N LEU A 258 3.85 -11.05 -10.15
CA LEU A 258 4.86 -11.05 -9.10
C LEU A 258 6.21 -10.56 -9.63
N GLY A 259 6.96 -9.86 -8.77
CA GLY A 259 8.29 -9.38 -9.09
C GLY A 259 8.30 -8.05 -9.85
N VAL A 260 7.31 -7.17 -9.61
CA VAL A 260 7.32 -5.79 -10.12
C VAL A 260 6.99 -4.80 -9.01
N GLY A 261 7.84 -3.80 -8.87
CA GLY A 261 7.67 -2.63 -8.01
C GLY A 261 8.19 -1.37 -8.70
N VAL A 262 8.14 -0.27 -7.97
CA VAL A 262 8.60 1.04 -8.44
C VAL A 262 9.36 1.74 -7.32
N VAL A 263 10.51 2.29 -7.63
CA VAL A 263 11.16 3.32 -6.82
C VAL A 263 10.81 4.68 -7.39
N TYR A 264 10.44 5.61 -6.50
CA TYR A 264 10.24 7.02 -6.80
C TYR A 264 11.32 7.85 -6.10
N ILE A 265 11.93 8.75 -6.84
CA ILE A 265 12.85 9.76 -6.33
C ILE A 265 12.51 11.07 -7.03
N ALA A 266 12.19 12.11 -6.26
CA ALA A 266 11.96 13.44 -6.83
C ALA A 266 13.17 13.88 -7.67
N LYS A 267 12.93 14.52 -8.81
CA LYS A 267 13.94 14.77 -9.85
C LYS A 267 15.18 15.50 -9.30
N ASP A 268 14.97 16.49 -8.44
CA ASP A 268 16.02 17.30 -7.80
C ASP A 268 16.79 16.53 -6.69
N ARG A 269 16.31 15.34 -6.30
CA ARG A 269 16.87 14.51 -5.24
C ARG A 269 17.51 13.21 -5.75
N ILE A 270 17.54 12.97 -7.07
CA ILE A 270 18.12 11.74 -7.64
C ILE A 270 19.60 11.59 -7.25
N ALA A 271 20.34 12.70 -7.16
CA ALA A 271 21.75 12.70 -6.76
C ALA A 271 21.98 12.32 -5.28
N ASP A 272 20.96 12.36 -4.44
CA ASP A 272 21.04 12.00 -3.03
C ASP A 272 20.99 10.47 -2.79
N ILE A 273 20.75 9.71 -3.85
CA ILE A 273 20.83 8.25 -3.85
C ILE A 273 22.03 7.83 -4.71
N ASP A 274 22.94 7.09 -4.14
CA ASP A 274 24.12 6.57 -4.84
C ASP A 274 23.73 5.76 -6.08
N VAL A 275 24.53 5.85 -7.11
CA VAL A 275 24.46 4.94 -8.25
C VAL A 275 24.72 3.52 -7.77
N SER A 276 23.98 2.55 -8.29
CA SER A 276 24.24 1.14 -8.01
C SER A 276 25.71 0.79 -8.30
N MET A 277 26.34 0.01 -7.42
CA MET A 277 27.76 -0.37 -7.57
C MET A 277 28.09 -1.06 -8.91
N LEU A 278 27.07 -1.52 -9.63
CA LEU A 278 27.21 -2.21 -10.93
C LEU A 278 26.95 -1.30 -12.11
N GLU A 279 26.67 0.01 -11.87
CA GLU A 279 26.37 0.99 -12.91
C GLU A 279 27.46 2.05 -13.01
N ALA A 280 27.67 2.59 -14.21
CA ALA A 280 28.52 3.76 -14.42
C ALA A 280 27.87 5.01 -13.79
N PRO A 281 28.66 6.03 -13.39
CA PRO A 281 28.13 7.28 -12.89
C PRO A 281 27.11 7.90 -13.84
N SER A 282 25.92 8.24 -13.34
CA SER A 282 24.81 8.73 -14.14
C SER A 282 23.87 9.60 -13.30
N ALA A 283 23.24 10.59 -13.93
CA ALA A 283 22.17 11.39 -13.33
C ALA A 283 20.78 10.71 -13.44
N ARG A 284 20.66 9.62 -14.18
CA ARG A 284 19.39 8.92 -14.42
C ARG A 284 18.99 8.09 -13.22
N ILE A 285 17.68 8.05 -12.93
CA ILE A 285 17.15 7.21 -11.84
C ILE A 285 17.42 5.72 -12.09
N ASP A 286 17.41 5.26 -13.32
CA ASP A 286 17.69 3.85 -13.68
C ASP A 286 19.03 3.37 -13.14
N ALA A 287 20.04 4.25 -13.10
CA ALA A 287 21.37 3.92 -12.58
C ALA A 287 21.39 3.68 -11.04
N ARG A 288 20.31 3.99 -10.31
CA ARG A 288 20.18 3.68 -8.87
C ARG A 288 19.71 2.25 -8.66
N VAL A 289 19.13 1.63 -9.71
CA VAL A 289 18.59 0.28 -9.65
C VAL A 289 19.27 -0.58 -10.69
N HIS A 290 19.97 -1.63 -10.26
CA HIS A 290 20.53 -2.62 -11.17
C HIS A 290 19.82 -3.95 -10.99
N THR A 291 19.02 -4.31 -11.97
CA THR A 291 18.26 -5.57 -11.96
C THR A 291 18.83 -6.62 -12.90
N GLY A 292 19.87 -6.30 -13.67
CA GLY A 292 20.41 -7.16 -14.72
C GLY A 292 19.34 -7.50 -15.77
N THR A 293 19.18 -8.78 -16.09
CA THR A 293 18.10 -9.22 -16.97
C THR A 293 16.81 -9.34 -16.18
N VAL A 294 15.85 -8.49 -16.50
CA VAL A 294 14.52 -8.44 -15.85
C VAL A 294 13.57 -9.46 -16.45
N ASN A 295 12.49 -9.79 -15.74
CA ASN A 295 11.35 -10.46 -16.33
C ASN A 295 10.54 -9.45 -17.17
N TYR A 296 10.87 -9.33 -18.46
CA TYR A 296 10.20 -8.40 -19.37
C TYR A 296 8.69 -8.61 -19.41
N ALA A 297 8.23 -9.86 -19.42
CA ALA A 297 6.82 -10.18 -19.46
C ALA A 297 6.06 -9.62 -18.24
N SER A 298 6.65 -9.70 -17.05
CA SER A 298 6.06 -9.13 -15.83
C SER A 298 5.93 -7.61 -15.92
N VAL A 299 6.97 -6.91 -16.39
CA VAL A 299 6.95 -5.44 -16.50
C VAL A 299 5.96 -4.99 -17.58
N LEU A 300 5.96 -5.66 -18.75
CA LEU A 300 5.03 -5.34 -19.84
C LEU A 300 3.57 -5.47 -19.42
N SER A 301 3.24 -6.52 -18.64
CA SER A 301 1.88 -6.78 -18.16
C SER A 301 1.39 -5.77 -17.11
N VAL A 302 2.24 -4.86 -16.64
CA VAL A 302 1.81 -3.75 -15.78
C VAL A 302 0.78 -2.88 -16.49
N ALA A 303 0.94 -2.64 -17.81
CA ALA A 303 -0.02 -1.84 -18.58
C ALA A 303 -1.43 -2.45 -18.55
N ASP A 304 -1.53 -3.80 -18.69
CA ASP A 304 -2.81 -4.53 -18.63
C ASP A 304 -3.40 -4.53 -17.20
N ALA A 305 -2.55 -4.61 -16.17
CA ALA A 305 -2.99 -4.52 -14.78
C ALA A 305 -3.53 -3.11 -14.45
N LEU A 306 -2.88 -2.06 -14.97
CA LEU A 306 -3.35 -0.68 -14.81
C LEU A 306 -4.69 -0.47 -15.52
N GLU A 307 -4.89 -1.04 -16.71
CA GLU A 307 -6.18 -0.96 -17.43
C GLU A 307 -7.33 -1.55 -16.60
N VAL A 308 -7.13 -2.73 -16.01
CA VAL A 308 -8.12 -3.32 -15.11
C VAL A 308 -8.33 -2.46 -13.87
N HIS A 309 -7.25 -1.97 -13.26
CA HIS A 309 -7.33 -1.10 -12.09
C HIS A 309 -8.13 0.18 -12.36
N GLU A 310 -7.85 0.84 -13.46
CA GLU A 310 -8.54 2.06 -13.92
C GLU A 310 -10.01 1.81 -14.24
N SER A 311 -10.33 0.66 -14.89
CA SER A 311 -11.71 0.29 -15.22
C SER A 311 -12.59 0.06 -13.99
N ILE A 312 -12.02 -0.43 -12.89
CA ILE A 312 -12.74 -0.59 -11.61
C ILE A 312 -12.81 0.75 -10.86
N GLY A 313 -11.76 1.54 -10.94
CA GLY A 313 -11.62 2.82 -10.25
C GLY A 313 -11.03 2.70 -8.85
N LEU A 314 -10.02 3.52 -8.56
CA LEU A 314 -9.33 3.53 -7.25
C LEU A 314 -10.29 3.90 -6.12
N ALA A 315 -11.09 4.97 -6.29
CA ALA A 315 -12.04 5.43 -5.29
C ALA A 315 -13.08 4.36 -4.93
N ALA A 316 -13.62 3.65 -5.94
CA ALA A 316 -14.56 2.54 -5.74
C ALA A 316 -13.91 1.39 -4.97
N LYS A 317 -12.68 0.97 -5.35
CA LYS A 317 -11.91 -0.06 -4.63
C LYS A 317 -11.64 0.34 -3.18
N ALA A 318 -11.17 1.55 -2.94
CA ALA A 318 -10.87 2.07 -1.60
C ALA A 318 -12.14 2.07 -0.73
N ARG A 319 -13.26 2.54 -1.25
CA ARG A 319 -14.53 2.57 -0.51
C ARG A 319 -15.06 1.16 -0.23
N ARG A 320 -14.94 0.22 -1.20
CA ARG A 320 -15.30 -1.19 -1.00
C ARG A 320 -14.45 -1.82 0.10
N LEU A 321 -13.14 -1.65 0.08
CA LEU A 321 -12.22 -2.19 1.09
C LEU A 321 -12.54 -1.64 2.49
N SER A 322 -12.81 -0.33 2.59
CA SER A 322 -13.24 0.28 3.86
C SER A 322 -14.57 -0.30 4.34
N TYR A 323 -15.56 -0.46 3.45
CA TYR A 323 -16.84 -1.09 3.78
C TYR A 323 -16.68 -2.51 4.32
N LEU A 324 -15.89 -3.35 3.66
CA LEU A 324 -15.63 -4.73 4.10
C LEU A 324 -14.91 -4.75 5.45
N ARG A 325 -13.91 -3.87 5.63
CA ARG A 325 -13.22 -3.72 6.92
C ARG A 325 -14.21 -3.32 8.02
N ASP A 326 -15.02 -2.31 7.80
CA ASP A 326 -15.94 -1.77 8.80
C ASP A 326 -17.01 -2.79 9.19
N ARG A 327 -17.45 -3.63 8.26
CA ARG A 327 -18.47 -4.64 8.52
C ARG A 327 -18.09 -5.63 9.63
N TRP A 328 -16.82 -5.95 9.78
CA TRP A 328 -16.37 -6.81 10.87
C TRP A 328 -15.74 -6.03 12.03
N ALA A 329 -14.90 -5.04 11.72
CA ALA A 329 -14.11 -4.34 12.72
C ALA A 329 -14.99 -3.52 13.68
N ARG A 330 -16.01 -2.81 13.18
CA ARG A 330 -16.93 -2.04 14.02
C ARG A 330 -17.78 -2.93 14.92
N VAL A 331 -18.26 -4.06 14.38
CA VAL A 331 -19.08 -5.02 15.15
C VAL A 331 -18.31 -5.62 16.32
N LEU A 332 -16.99 -5.81 16.16
CA LEU A 332 -16.15 -6.45 17.17
C LEU A 332 -15.40 -5.46 18.07
N ARG A 333 -15.45 -4.16 17.80
CA ARG A 333 -14.77 -3.14 18.60
C ARG A 333 -15.20 -3.11 20.05
N ASP A 334 -16.50 -3.28 20.30
CA ASP A 334 -17.08 -3.31 21.63
C ASP A 334 -17.19 -4.73 22.21
N HIS A 335 -16.67 -5.74 21.50
CA HIS A 335 -16.72 -7.12 21.98
C HIS A 335 -15.67 -7.35 23.08
N PRO A 336 -16.06 -7.83 24.30
CA PRO A 336 -15.16 -7.88 25.46
C PRO A 336 -13.95 -8.80 25.26
N GLY A 337 -14.03 -9.79 24.35
CA GLY A 337 -12.96 -10.74 24.06
C GLY A 337 -12.06 -10.39 22.86
N VAL A 338 -12.34 -9.29 22.13
CA VAL A 338 -11.62 -8.92 20.92
C VAL A 338 -11.08 -7.49 21.02
N GLU A 339 -9.85 -7.29 20.64
CA GLU A 339 -9.16 -5.99 20.57
C GLU A 339 -8.87 -5.67 19.09
N VAL A 340 -9.57 -4.70 18.52
CA VAL A 340 -9.34 -4.22 17.15
C VAL A 340 -8.28 -3.13 17.18
N LEU A 341 -7.17 -3.31 16.47
CA LEU A 341 -5.96 -2.50 16.64
C LEU A 341 -5.96 -1.17 15.89
N THR A 342 -6.69 -1.04 14.77
CA THR A 342 -6.80 0.24 14.07
C THR A 342 -7.92 1.09 14.69
N PRO A 343 -7.75 2.42 14.79
CA PRO A 343 -8.81 3.31 15.25
C PRO A 343 -10.00 3.32 14.27
N ASP A 344 -11.13 3.87 14.71
CA ASP A 344 -12.33 4.04 13.85
C ASP A 344 -12.35 5.43 13.17
N ASP A 345 -11.19 6.01 12.98
CA ASP A 345 -10.98 7.24 12.19
C ASP A 345 -10.72 6.85 10.73
N PRO A 346 -11.60 7.24 9.78
CA PRO A 346 -11.46 6.88 8.37
C PRO A 346 -10.13 7.33 7.73
N GLY A 347 -9.48 8.35 8.30
CA GLY A 347 -8.17 8.83 7.84
C GLY A 347 -6.99 7.98 8.32
N LEU A 348 -7.21 7.03 9.24
CA LEU A 348 -6.16 6.25 9.87
C LEU A 348 -6.19 4.76 9.53
N HIS A 349 -7.05 4.33 8.62
CA HIS A 349 -7.15 2.95 8.15
C HIS A 349 -7.62 2.85 6.69
N ALA A 350 -7.45 1.66 6.11
CA ALA A 350 -8.02 1.28 4.81
C ALA A 350 -8.65 -0.13 4.94
N GLY A 351 -8.46 -1.01 3.96
CA GLY A 351 -9.00 -2.37 4.00
C GLY A 351 -8.29 -3.31 4.99
N ILE A 352 -7.02 -3.08 5.29
CA ILE A 352 -6.26 -3.90 6.25
C ILE A 352 -6.62 -3.48 7.67
N THR A 353 -6.89 -4.47 8.53
CA THR A 353 -7.02 -4.25 9.97
C THR A 353 -6.66 -5.53 10.72
N SER A 354 -6.05 -5.40 11.89
CA SER A 354 -5.66 -6.53 12.73
C SER A 354 -6.43 -6.53 14.05
N PHE A 355 -6.51 -7.70 14.66
CA PHE A 355 -7.09 -7.89 15.98
C PHE A 355 -6.20 -8.78 16.85
N ARG A 356 -6.44 -8.72 18.16
CA ARG A 356 -6.02 -9.72 19.14
C ARG A 356 -7.24 -10.27 19.87
N LEU A 357 -7.20 -11.51 20.28
CA LEU A 357 -8.06 -11.94 21.38
C LEU A 357 -7.47 -11.40 22.68
N LYS A 358 -8.34 -10.92 23.57
CA LYS A 358 -7.92 -10.27 24.83
C LYS A 358 -6.95 -11.14 25.62
N GLY A 359 -5.81 -10.57 25.99
CA GLY A 359 -4.74 -11.24 26.72
C GLY A 359 -3.80 -12.11 25.86
N LYS A 360 -4.08 -12.31 24.57
CA LYS A 360 -3.22 -13.09 23.66
C LYS A 360 -2.28 -12.18 22.87
N THR A 361 -1.08 -11.96 23.42
CA THR A 361 -0.11 -11.01 22.86
C THR A 361 1.14 -11.68 22.25
N SER A 362 1.38 -12.95 22.56
CA SER A 362 2.52 -13.66 21.97
C SER A 362 2.24 -14.09 20.52
N PHE A 363 3.31 -14.27 19.77
CA PHE A 363 3.24 -14.74 18.37
C PHE A 363 2.63 -16.16 18.29
N ALA A 364 2.98 -17.03 19.25
CA ALA A 364 2.47 -18.40 19.30
C ALA A 364 0.95 -18.46 19.55
N GLU A 365 0.43 -17.62 20.45
CA GLU A 365 -1.01 -17.53 20.70
C GLU A 365 -1.78 -17.01 19.49
N ASN A 366 -1.28 -15.97 18.83
CA ASN A 366 -1.91 -15.42 17.62
C ASN A 366 -1.84 -16.39 16.43
N ARG A 367 -0.76 -17.18 16.33
CA ARG A 367 -0.67 -18.30 15.39
C ARG A 367 -1.75 -19.36 15.67
N ALA A 368 -1.97 -19.72 16.93
CA ALA A 368 -3.00 -20.67 17.30
C ALA A 368 -4.41 -20.15 16.97
N VAL A 369 -4.67 -18.86 17.19
CA VAL A 369 -5.93 -18.20 16.79
C VAL A 369 -6.13 -18.31 15.27
N ARG A 370 -5.10 -17.95 14.49
CA ARG A 370 -5.14 -18.07 13.03
C ARG A 370 -5.38 -19.52 12.57
N GLN A 371 -4.72 -20.49 13.21
CA GLN A 371 -4.95 -21.91 12.92
C GLN A 371 -6.39 -22.31 13.21
N THR A 372 -6.96 -21.93 14.36
CA THR A 372 -8.35 -22.19 14.72
C THR A 372 -9.32 -21.61 13.70
N LEU A 373 -9.10 -20.36 13.23
CA LEU A 373 -9.93 -19.74 12.19
C LEU A 373 -9.90 -20.55 10.89
N PHE A 374 -8.73 -21.06 10.49
CA PHE A 374 -8.63 -21.83 9.27
C PHE A 374 -9.19 -23.26 9.42
N GLU A 375 -8.83 -23.97 10.45
CA GLU A 375 -9.21 -25.38 10.65
C GLU A 375 -10.71 -25.56 10.91
N ARG A 376 -11.29 -24.70 11.77
CA ARG A 376 -12.69 -24.83 12.20
C ARG A 376 -13.67 -24.03 11.32
N HIS A 377 -13.23 -22.90 10.77
CA HIS A 377 -14.11 -21.96 10.06
C HIS A 377 -13.72 -21.76 8.60
N ARG A 378 -12.62 -22.36 8.13
CA ARG A 378 -12.10 -22.21 6.75
C ARG A 378 -11.78 -20.76 6.38
N ILE A 379 -11.44 -19.91 7.36
CA ILE A 379 -11.08 -18.50 7.19
C ILE A 379 -9.55 -18.39 7.22
N PHE A 380 -8.95 -17.97 6.11
CA PHE A 380 -7.50 -17.83 5.97
C PHE A 380 -7.06 -16.40 6.27
N THR A 381 -6.33 -16.23 7.36
CA THR A 381 -5.72 -14.98 7.85
C THR A 381 -4.25 -15.21 8.14
N ILE A 382 -3.52 -14.22 8.68
CA ILE A 382 -2.11 -14.38 9.03
C ILE A 382 -1.75 -13.68 10.34
N GLU A 383 -0.94 -14.32 11.16
CA GLU A 383 -0.35 -13.69 12.35
C GLU A 383 0.78 -12.72 11.98
N ARG A 384 0.94 -11.65 12.77
CA ARG A 384 1.99 -10.64 12.61
C ARG A 384 2.64 -10.35 13.96
N ALA A 385 3.98 -10.40 13.99
CA ALA A 385 4.78 -9.86 15.07
C ALA A 385 5.05 -8.37 14.85
N GLY A 386 5.64 -7.71 15.84
CA GLY A 386 6.26 -6.39 15.70
C GLY A 386 5.57 -5.25 16.42
N PRO A 387 4.21 -5.15 16.52
CA PRO A 387 3.61 -4.12 17.35
C PRO A 387 4.15 -4.20 18.78
N ALA A 388 4.50 -3.05 19.37
CA ALA A 388 5.14 -3.02 20.71
C ALA A 388 4.28 -3.66 21.80
N ARG A 389 2.94 -3.63 21.68
CA ARG A 389 2.01 -4.27 22.62
C ARG A 389 1.75 -5.75 22.34
N GLY A 390 2.43 -6.35 21.38
CA GLY A 390 2.39 -7.77 21.08
C GLY A 390 1.89 -8.11 19.69
N ALA A 391 2.02 -9.38 19.32
CA ALA A 391 1.58 -9.92 18.05
C ALA A 391 0.06 -9.81 17.86
N CYS A 392 -0.38 -9.95 16.61
CA CYS A 392 -1.80 -9.84 16.24
C CYS A 392 -2.13 -10.78 15.07
N VAL A 393 -3.41 -10.94 14.77
CA VAL A 393 -3.90 -11.59 13.56
C VAL A 393 -4.38 -10.51 12.59
N ARG A 394 -3.81 -10.50 11.40
CA ARG A 394 -4.16 -9.55 10.34
C ARG A 394 -5.27 -10.09 9.46
N VAL A 395 -6.26 -9.25 9.20
CA VAL A 395 -7.35 -9.47 8.24
C VAL A 395 -7.15 -8.54 7.06
N THR A 396 -7.04 -9.11 5.87
CA THR A 396 -6.76 -8.37 4.63
C THR A 396 -7.74 -8.82 3.55
N PRO A 397 -8.98 -8.30 3.52
CA PRO A 397 -9.93 -8.61 2.46
C PRO A 397 -9.44 -8.07 1.11
N SER A 398 -9.78 -8.75 0.04
CA SER A 398 -9.78 -8.19 -1.31
C SER A 398 -11.11 -7.47 -1.55
N PHE A 399 -11.13 -6.50 -2.46
CA PHE A 399 -12.38 -5.83 -2.86
C PHE A 399 -13.41 -6.78 -3.51
N VAL A 400 -13.00 -7.99 -3.92
CA VAL A 400 -13.88 -9.04 -4.43
C VAL A 400 -14.43 -9.96 -3.34
N ASN A 401 -13.98 -9.85 -2.08
CA ASN A 401 -14.64 -10.51 -0.97
C ASN A 401 -16.06 -9.98 -0.79
N THR A 402 -16.92 -10.79 -0.21
CA THR A 402 -18.34 -10.48 0.00
C THR A 402 -18.61 -9.96 1.42
N ALA A 403 -19.74 -9.30 1.61
CA ALA A 403 -20.25 -8.96 2.94
C ALA A 403 -20.45 -10.22 3.81
N THR A 404 -20.88 -11.33 3.19
CA THR A 404 -21.06 -12.62 3.87
C THR A 404 -19.74 -13.20 4.38
N ASP A 405 -18.62 -13.00 3.68
CA ASP A 405 -17.30 -13.40 4.17
C ASP A 405 -16.95 -12.68 5.48
N MET A 406 -17.30 -11.40 5.57
CA MET A 406 -17.06 -10.61 6.80
C MET A 406 -17.99 -11.05 7.93
N ASP A 407 -19.24 -11.39 7.64
CA ASP A 407 -20.19 -11.92 8.64
C ASP A 407 -19.71 -13.28 9.18
N ALA A 408 -19.18 -14.14 8.30
CA ALA A 408 -18.57 -15.40 8.70
C ALA A 408 -17.36 -15.18 9.64
N LEU A 409 -16.51 -14.17 9.35
CA LEU A 409 -15.40 -13.80 10.24
C LEU A 409 -15.91 -13.32 11.60
N VAL A 410 -16.94 -12.49 11.65
CA VAL A 410 -17.54 -12.02 12.93
C VAL A 410 -18.06 -13.19 13.74
N ALA A 411 -18.79 -14.12 13.14
CA ALA A 411 -19.31 -15.32 13.82
C ALA A 411 -18.16 -16.19 14.38
N ALA A 412 -17.13 -16.43 13.55
CA ALA A 412 -15.96 -17.22 13.94
C ALA A 412 -15.18 -16.58 15.10
N LEU A 413 -14.99 -15.26 15.09
CA LEU A 413 -14.28 -14.54 16.14
C LEU A 413 -15.05 -14.52 17.46
N LYS A 414 -16.39 -14.34 17.43
CA LYS A 414 -17.24 -14.45 18.62
C LYS A 414 -17.16 -15.84 19.22
N ALA A 415 -17.23 -16.89 18.42
CA ALA A 415 -17.12 -18.27 18.88
C ALA A 415 -15.73 -18.57 19.48
N THR A 416 -14.65 -18.04 18.87
CA THR A 416 -13.27 -18.27 19.33
C THR A 416 -12.93 -17.47 20.59
N ALA A 417 -13.50 -16.27 20.74
CA ALA A 417 -13.27 -15.41 21.91
C ALA A 417 -14.07 -15.83 23.16
N SER A 418 -15.09 -16.70 23.01
CA SER A 418 -15.92 -17.22 24.12
C SER A 418 -15.32 -18.48 24.77
N VAL A 419 -14.20 -18.98 24.27
CA VAL A 419 -13.46 -20.16 24.76
C VAL A 419 -12.20 -19.70 25.48
#